data_9548586ef2551a8cb11f66763bd84764
#
_entry.id   9548586ef2551a8cb11f66763bd84764
#
_cell.length_a   1.000
_cell.length_b   1.000
_cell.length_c   1.000
_cell.angle_alpha   90.00
_cell.angle_beta   90.00
_cell.angle_gamma   90.00
#
_symmetry.space_group_name_H-M   'P 1'
#
loop_
_entity.id
_entity.type
_entity.pdbx_description
1 polymer ?
#
loop_
_entity_poly.entity_id
_entity_poly.type
_entity_poly.pdbx_seq_one_letter_code
_entity_poly.pdbx_strand_id
1 'polypeptide(L)'
;MALTATANEQVIGDIVDRLRIQKCVRLTQSFNRPNLFYEIRPKKRNVLSDISDFIKNGHVKDTGVIYCLSRKKCEEVAKELRDTHGLRARHYHAQMSAADKARTQTAWQAGECEIIVATVSYK
;
A
#
# COMPACT_ATOMS: atom_id res chain seq x y z
N MET A 1 19.25 -23.01 3.90
CA MET A 1 18.10 -22.61 3.03
C MET A 1 18.24 -21.13 2.71
N ALA A 2 18.12 -20.74 1.46
CA ALA A 2 18.09 -19.35 1.02
C ALA A 2 16.67 -19.00 0.57
N LEU A 3 16.14 -17.85 1.02
CA LEU A 3 14.80 -17.37 0.69
C LEU A 3 14.90 -15.92 0.21
N THR A 4 14.19 -15.61 -0.86
CA THR A 4 14.04 -14.24 -1.38
C THR A 4 12.66 -14.05 -1.98
N ALA A 5 12.09 -12.86 -1.81
CA ALA A 5 10.83 -12.51 -2.44
C ALA A 5 10.96 -12.16 -3.92
N THR A 6 12.16 -11.72 -4.33
CA THR A 6 12.43 -11.27 -5.71
C THR A 6 13.85 -11.68 -6.11
N ALA A 7 13.97 -12.52 -7.11
CA ALA A 7 15.25 -12.86 -7.73
C ALA A 7 15.05 -13.13 -9.22
N ASN A 8 15.85 -12.48 -10.05
CA ASN A 8 16.00 -12.87 -11.45
C ASN A 8 17.04 -14.00 -11.57
N GLU A 9 17.18 -14.59 -12.75
CA GLU A 9 18.10 -15.70 -12.99
C GLU A 9 19.56 -15.38 -12.62
N GLN A 10 20.01 -14.15 -12.84
CA GLN A 10 21.35 -13.71 -12.48
C GLN A 10 21.56 -13.72 -10.96
N VAL A 11 20.62 -13.16 -10.21
CA VAL A 11 20.67 -13.14 -8.74
C VAL A 11 20.60 -14.57 -8.18
N ILE A 12 19.81 -15.44 -8.78
CA ILE A 12 19.75 -16.87 -8.39
C ILE A 12 21.12 -17.53 -8.61
N GLY A 13 21.77 -17.29 -9.76
CA GLY A 13 23.12 -17.75 -10.03
C GLY A 13 24.12 -17.30 -8.97
N ASP A 14 24.15 -16.00 -8.67
CA ASP A 14 25.02 -15.41 -7.65
C ASP A 14 24.81 -16.02 -6.26
N ILE A 15 23.55 -16.26 -5.88
CA ILE A 15 23.22 -16.91 -4.59
C ILE A 15 23.77 -18.33 -4.54
N VAL A 16 23.53 -19.12 -5.59
CA VAL A 16 23.99 -20.52 -5.67
C VAL A 16 25.51 -20.61 -5.58
N ASP A 17 26.22 -19.73 -6.30
CA ASP A 17 27.68 -19.74 -6.35
C ASP A 17 28.29 -19.24 -5.02
N ARG A 18 27.79 -18.15 -4.46
CA ARG A 18 28.30 -17.59 -3.21
C ARG A 18 28.06 -18.51 -2.02
N LEU A 19 26.91 -19.19 -1.99
CA LEU A 19 26.58 -20.16 -0.94
C LEU A 19 27.12 -21.57 -1.24
N ARG A 20 27.71 -21.81 -2.42
CA ARG A 20 28.24 -23.10 -2.87
C ARG A 20 27.21 -24.23 -2.79
N ILE A 21 25.96 -23.94 -3.22
CA ILE A 21 24.82 -24.87 -3.15
C ILE A 21 24.35 -25.34 -4.54
N GLN A 22 25.26 -25.72 -5.42
CA GLN A 22 24.98 -26.06 -6.83
C GLN A 22 23.96 -27.20 -6.99
N LYS A 23 23.87 -28.10 -6.00
CA LYS A 23 22.90 -29.22 -5.99
C LYS A 23 21.65 -28.94 -5.13
N CYS A 24 21.22 -27.68 -5.05
CA CYS A 24 20.02 -27.35 -4.28
C CYS A 24 18.72 -27.59 -5.07
N VAL A 25 17.66 -27.92 -4.36
CA VAL A 25 16.30 -27.90 -4.91
C VAL A 25 15.86 -26.43 -5.00
N ARG A 26 15.41 -26.01 -6.19
CA ARG A 26 14.88 -24.66 -6.43
C ARG A 26 13.37 -24.72 -6.48
N LEU A 27 12.73 -23.96 -5.62
CA LEU A 27 11.28 -23.80 -5.60
C LEU A 27 10.98 -22.35 -6.01
N THR A 28 10.28 -22.17 -7.10
CA THR A 28 9.90 -20.87 -7.63
C THR A 28 8.38 -20.79 -7.78
N GLN A 29 7.82 -19.61 -7.54
CA GLN A 29 6.41 -19.33 -7.75
C GLN A 29 6.28 -18.13 -8.71
N SER A 30 5.26 -18.14 -9.54
CA SER A 30 4.95 -17.03 -10.43
C SER A 30 4.70 -15.74 -9.65
N PHE A 31 5.21 -14.62 -10.15
CA PHE A 31 4.87 -13.29 -9.64
C PHE A 31 3.47 -12.82 -10.06
N ASN A 32 2.86 -13.51 -11.02
CA ASN A 32 1.49 -13.21 -11.41
C ASN A 32 0.53 -13.54 -10.26
N ARG A 33 -0.21 -12.53 -9.85
CA ARG A 33 -1.21 -12.62 -8.77
C ARG A 33 -2.61 -12.42 -9.36
N PRO A 34 -3.27 -13.49 -9.82
CA PRO A 34 -4.57 -13.38 -10.50
C PRO A 34 -5.68 -12.84 -9.59
N ASN A 35 -5.45 -12.83 -8.29
CA ASN A 35 -6.37 -12.24 -7.31
C ASN A 35 -6.24 -10.71 -7.18
N LEU A 36 -5.29 -10.07 -7.88
CA LEU A 36 -5.13 -8.63 -7.89
C LEU A 36 -5.69 -8.06 -9.20
N PHE A 37 -6.56 -7.08 -9.06
CA PHE A 37 -7.09 -6.32 -10.19
C PHE A 37 -6.33 -4.99 -10.31
N TYR A 38 -5.86 -4.69 -11.52
CA TYR A 38 -5.14 -3.45 -11.83
C TYR A 38 -5.97 -2.60 -12.79
N GLU A 39 -6.17 -1.34 -12.43
CA GLU A 39 -6.88 -0.38 -13.25
C GLU A 39 -6.10 0.93 -13.35
N ILE A 40 -6.01 1.49 -14.55
CA ILE A 40 -5.41 2.79 -14.80
C ILE A 40 -6.50 3.74 -15.27
N ARG A 41 -6.68 4.84 -14.54
CA ARG A 41 -7.66 5.88 -14.87
C ARG A 41 -6.99 7.19 -15.24
N PRO A 42 -7.49 7.96 -16.23
CA PRO A 42 -6.99 9.29 -16.54
C PRO A 42 -7.14 10.20 -15.32
N LYS A 43 -6.09 10.96 -15.02
CA LYS A 43 -6.13 11.93 -13.93
C LYS A 43 -6.97 13.15 -14.35
N LYS A 44 -8.10 13.36 -13.69
CA LYS A 44 -8.97 14.53 -13.87
C LYS A 44 -8.57 15.67 -12.93
N ARG A 45 -9.20 16.86 -13.14
CA ARG A 45 -8.97 18.02 -12.26
C ARG A 45 -9.36 17.75 -10.81
N ASN A 46 -10.49 17.05 -10.58
CA ASN A 46 -11.00 16.74 -9.25
C ASN A 46 -10.78 15.27 -8.89
N VAL A 47 -9.50 14.90 -8.69
CA VAL A 47 -9.09 13.52 -8.39
C VAL A 47 -9.72 12.98 -7.11
N LEU A 48 -9.92 13.82 -6.09
CA LEU A 48 -10.45 13.36 -4.81
C LEU A 48 -11.94 13.03 -4.88
N SER A 49 -12.69 13.73 -5.73
CA SER A 49 -14.06 13.36 -6.04
C SER A 49 -14.12 12.00 -6.75
N ASP A 50 -13.29 11.79 -7.76
CA ASP A 50 -13.22 10.49 -8.47
C ASP A 50 -12.86 9.34 -7.52
N ILE A 51 -11.93 9.56 -6.59
CA ILE A 51 -11.55 8.56 -5.57
C ILE A 51 -12.74 8.30 -4.62
N SER A 52 -13.39 9.36 -4.15
CA SER A 52 -14.55 9.24 -3.28
C SER A 52 -15.69 8.47 -3.95
N ASP A 53 -15.99 8.78 -5.20
CA ASP A 53 -17.04 8.10 -5.97
C ASP A 53 -16.68 6.64 -6.21
N PHE A 54 -15.43 6.32 -6.50
CA PHE A 54 -14.95 4.95 -6.62
C PHE A 54 -15.19 4.15 -5.32
N ILE A 55 -14.84 4.72 -4.17
CA ILE A 55 -15.01 4.09 -2.88
C ILE A 55 -16.50 3.89 -2.57
N LYS A 56 -17.31 4.94 -2.74
CA LYS A 56 -18.74 4.92 -2.44
C LYS A 56 -19.54 3.98 -3.34
N ASN A 57 -19.14 3.81 -4.60
CA ASN A 57 -19.88 3.00 -5.58
C ASN A 57 -19.55 1.50 -5.55
N GLY A 58 -18.52 1.06 -4.85
CA GLY A 58 -18.17 -0.36 -4.85
C GLY A 58 -17.38 -0.86 -3.66
N HIS A 59 -16.88 0.04 -2.80
CA HIS A 59 -15.90 -0.28 -1.77
C HIS A 59 -16.24 0.28 -0.38
N VAL A 60 -17.54 0.47 -0.08
CA VAL A 60 -18.01 1.13 1.16
C VAL A 60 -17.59 0.42 2.45
N LYS A 61 -17.32 -0.89 2.37
CA LYS A 61 -16.90 -1.70 3.53
C LYS A 61 -15.47 -2.20 3.41
N ASP A 62 -14.79 -1.82 2.34
CA ASP A 62 -13.41 -2.24 2.11
C ASP A 62 -12.44 -1.30 2.81
N THR A 63 -11.28 -1.83 3.16
CA THR A 63 -10.16 -1.02 3.64
C THR A 63 -9.25 -0.67 2.46
N GLY A 64 -8.71 0.56 2.46
CA GLY A 64 -7.89 1.05 1.36
C GLY A 64 -6.67 1.85 1.81
N VAL A 65 -5.68 1.92 0.93
CA VAL A 65 -4.49 2.78 1.10
C VAL A 65 -4.35 3.68 -0.11
N ILE A 66 -4.22 4.98 0.15
CA ILE A 66 -3.94 6.01 -0.87
C ILE A 66 -2.50 6.46 -0.71
N TYR A 67 -1.66 6.27 -1.73
CA TYR A 67 -0.28 6.73 -1.69
C TYR A 67 -0.12 8.14 -2.25
N CYS A 68 0.55 9.00 -1.48
CA CYS A 68 0.92 10.35 -1.86
C CYS A 68 2.44 10.53 -1.91
N LEU A 69 2.90 11.44 -2.75
CA LEU A 69 4.34 11.73 -2.93
C LEU A 69 4.95 12.51 -1.76
N SER A 70 4.15 13.29 -1.02
CA SER A 70 4.65 14.10 0.09
C SER A 70 3.78 13.97 1.33
N ARG A 71 4.39 14.21 2.50
CA ARG A 71 3.72 14.21 3.81
C ARG A 71 2.59 15.23 3.88
N LYS A 72 2.88 16.46 3.49
CA LYS A 72 1.89 17.54 3.42
C LYS A 72 0.68 17.13 2.60
N LYS A 73 0.91 16.50 1.44
CA LYS A 73 -0.18 16.01 0.59
C LYS A 73 -0.99 14.88 1.25
N CYS A 74 -0.36 14.00 2.04
CA CYS A 74 -1.08 12.99 2.81
C CYS A 74 -2.05 13.61 3.81
N GLU A 75 -1.61 14.64 4.53
CA GLU A 75 -2.43 15.34 5.52
C GLU A 75 -3.60 16.08 4.86
N GLU A 76 -3.33 16.82 3.77
CA GLU A 76 -4.34 17.54 2.99
C GLU A 76 -5.40 16.58 2.44
N VAL A 77 -4.98 15.51 1.78
CA VAL A 77 -5.87 14.52 1.17
C VAL A 77 -6.71 13.81 2.24
N ALA A 78 -6.09 13.38 3.35
CA ALA A 78 -6.84 12.75 4.43
C ALA A 78 -7.86 13.69 5.07
N LYS A 79 -7.53 14.97 5.21
CA LYS A 79 -8.45 16.01 5.70
C LYS A 79 -9.60 16.21 4.73
N GLU A 80 -9.33 16.40 3.45
CA GLU A 80 -10.36 16.65 2.43
C GLU A 80 -11.31 15.46 2.27
N LEU A 81 -10.80 14.22 2.32
CA LEU A 81 -11.62 13.02 2.28
C LEU A 81 -12.57 12.92 3.49
N ARG A 82 -12.14 13.36 4.68
CA ARG A 82 -13.01 13.42 5.86
C ARG A 82 -14.03 14.56 5.78
N ASP A 83 -13.54 15.77 5.56
CA ASP A 83 -14.32 17.00 5.77
C ASP A 83 -15.30 17.24 4.62
N THR A 84 -14.90 16.92 3.38
CA THR A 84 -15.69 17.16 2.17
C THR A 84 -16.45 15.93 1.71
N HIS A 85 -15.82 14.76 1.79
CA HIS A 85 -16.38 13.52 1.24
C HIS A 85 -16.99 12.58 2.29
N GLY A 86 -16.81 12.86 3.59
CA GLY A 86 -17.37 12.08 4.70
C GLY A 86 -16.77 10.68 4.86
N LEU A 87 -15.56 10.45 4.33
CA LEU A 87 -14.88 9.16 4.41
C LEU A 87 -14.02 9.08 5.68
N ARG A 88 -13.97 7.90 6.31
CA ARG A 88 -13.16 7.65 7.51
C ARG A 88 -11.69 7.46 7.14
N ALA A 89 -11.00 8.56 6.80
CA ALA A 89 -9.60 8.58 6.34
C ALA A 89 -8.66 9.13 7.40
N ARG A 90 -7.47 8.55 7.54
CA ARG A 90 -6.36 9.04 8.38
C ARG A 90 -5.07 9.10 7.58
N HIS A 91 -4.22 10.08 7.85
CA HIS A 91 -2.88 10.14 7.25
C HIS A 91 -1.89 9.27 8.03
N TYR A 92 -0.85 8.81 7.31
CA TYR A 92 0.24 8.03 7.88
C TYR A 92 1.57 8.34 7.19
N HIS A 93 2.56 8.85 7.91
CA HIS A 93 3.87 9.16 7.36
C HIS A 93 4.98 9.14 8.44
N ALA A 94 6.23 9.18 8.00
CA ALA A 94 7.39 8.99 8.88
C ALA A 94 7.51 10.00 10.03
N GLN A 95 7.05 11.24 9.85
CA GLN A 95 7.15 12.30 10.88
C GLN A 95 6.09 12.23 11.97
N MET A 96 5.09 11.36 11.86
CA MET A 96 4.14 11.14 12.95
C MET A 96 4.85 10.55 14.17
N SER A 97 4.38 10.89 15.37
CA SER A 97 4.84 10.27 16.60
C SER A 97 4.58 8.76 16.59
N ALA A 98 5.36 7.99 17.35
CA ALA A 98 5.14 6.55 17.48
C ALA A 98 3.73 6.22 18.00
N ALA A 99 3.25 7.04 18.94
CA ALA A 99 1.90 6.90 19.51
C ALA A 99 0.79 7.14 18.47
N ASP A 100 0.94 8.16 17.60
CA ASP A 100 -0.05 8.45 16.56
C ASP A 100 -0.04 7.39 15.46
N LYS A 101 1.14 6.86 15.10
CA LYS A 101 1.26 5.74 14.18
C LYS A 101 0.54 4.50 14.71
N ALA A 102 0.81 4.12 15.96
CA ALA A 102 0.16 2.98 16.60
C ALA A 102 -1.37 3.17 16.66
N ARG A 103 -1.84 4.36 17.08
CA ARG A 103 -3.26 4.69 17.13
C ARG A 103 -3.94 4.60 15.76
N THR A 104 -3.29 5.11 14.72
CA THR A 104 -3.82 5.06 13.35
C THR A 104 -3.89 3.62 12.84
N GLN A 105 -2.86 2.83 13.10
CA GLN A 105 -2.82 1.42 12.69
C GLN A 105 -3.87 0.58 13.43
N THR A 106 -4.02 0.76 14.75
CA THR A 106 -5.05 0.08 15.55
C THR A 106 -6.45 0.43 15.06
N ALA A 107 -6.73 1.73 14.81
CA ALA A 107 -8.02 2.17 14.29
C ALA A 107 -8.33 1.59 12.90
N TRP A 108 -7.31 1.42 12.05
CA TRP A 108 -7.49 0.81 10.73
C TRP A 108 -7.76 -0.70 10.85
N GLN A 109 -7.05 -1.41 11.72
CA GLN A 109 -7.27 -2.84 11.98
C GLN A 109 -8.64 -3.10 12.63
N ALA A 110 -9.11 -2.19 13.47
CA ALA A 110 -10.44 -2.27 14.10
C ALA A 110 -11.60 -1.86 13.17
N GLY A 111 -11.32 -1.37 11.94
CA GLY A 111 -12.34 -0.89 11.01
C GLY A 111 -12.92 0.49 11.37
N GLU A 112 -12.35 1.19 12.35
CA GLU A 112 -12.73 2.57 12.69
C GLU A 112 -12.23 3.59 11.65
N CYS A 113 -11.18 3.24 10.94
CA CYS A 113 -10.61 3.97 9.82
C CYS A 113 -10.59 3.04 8.61
N GLU A 114 -11.25 3.43 7.53
CA GLU A 114 -11.31 2.64 6.30
C GLU A 114 -10.15 2.93 5.36
N ILE A 115 -9.65 4.17 5.37
CA ILE A 115 -8.67 4.64 4.41
C ILE A 115 -7.44 5.20 5.11
N ILE A 116 -6.28 4.66 4.79
CA ILE A 116 -5.00 5.25 5.15
C ILE A 116 -4.45 6.03 3.97
N VAL A 117 -4.13 7.29 4.18
CA VAL A 117 -3.41 8.13 3.21
C VAL A 117 -1.95 8.19 3.63
N ALA A 118 -1.06 7.59 2.85
CA ALA A 118 0.32 7.36 3.26
C ALA A 118 1.36 7.84 2.23
N THR A 119 2.59 8.03 2.70
CA THR A 119 3.76 8.09 1.81
C THR A 119 4.29 6.69 1.54
N VAL A 120 5.13 6.52 0.50
CA VAL A 120 5.71 5.22 0.08
C VAL A 120 6.45 4.48 1.22
N SER A 121 6.76 5.14 2.33
CA SER A 121 7.39 4.54 3.51
C SER A 121 6.44 3.70 4.39
N TYR A 122 5.15 3.65 4.05
CA TYR A 122 4.20 2.76 4.71
C TYR A 122 4.36 1.33 4.18
N LYS A 123 4.82 0.44 5.06
CA LYS A 123 4.98 -1.00 4.78
C LYS A 123 4.21 -1.82 5.78
#